data_d4f45366d67bdece929ccba1a9e2e303
#
_entry.id   d4f45366d67bdece929ccba1a9e2e303
#
_cell.length_a   1.000
_cell.length_b   1.000
_cell.length_c   1.000
_cell.angle_alpha   90.00
_cell.angle_beta   90.00
_cell.angle_gamma   90.00
#
_symmetry.space_group_name_H-M   'P 1'
#
loop_
_entity.id
_entity.type
_entity.pdbx_description
1 polymer ?
#
loop_
_entity_poly.entity_id
_entity_poly.type
_entity_poly.pdbx_seq_one_letter_code
_entity_poly.pdbx_strand_id
1 'polypeptide(L)'
;MAAILTDKFRVVFAEKFKDAIALKEIPGISGVSALPASSLAELWLFFAKATGWQNFDGSATNVANDPIDNQSSNFKIYDQIIGLKRVTSAEMRSVIRNNKWASGTVYDIYRHDYGDITNVVGNVKTYVQSNNFEQHLYETNFYVVTSEYKVYKCLDNNGSGESTSEPTSTSSAPFTLPDGYIWKYMFTVNANDFEKFKTDEYVPIPEDSAIDPSNVIAPSANYGGSIYNVLVDAAGTGYLANTEYDIIGDGSNGKIRITSTDQSGGITGVKVVNPGQGYTFGQINLSTGSNGILRPIITGKEGLGQKIG
;
A
#
# COMPACT_ATOMS: atom_id res chain seq x y z
N MET A 1 -26.50 -12.14 -6.37
CA MET A 1 -25.04 -12.04 -6.51
C MET A 1 -24.58 -10.94 -5.57
N ALA A 2 -23.69 -11.27 -4.63
CA ALA A 2 -23.06 -10.23 -3.82
C ALA A 2 -22.14 -9.38 -4.74
N ALA A 3 -22.24 -8.06 -4.65
CA ALA A 3 -21.35 -7.17 -5.39
C ALA A 3 -19.93 -7.32 -4.82
N ILE A 4 -18.98 -7.70 -5.65
CA ILE A 4 -17.55 -7.78 -5.25
C ILE A 4 -16.96 -6.40 -5.49
N LEU A 5 -16.74 -5.65 -4.41
CA LEU A 5 -15.96 -4.43 -4.43
C LEU A 5 -14.48 -4.82 -4.25
N THR A 6 -13.67 -4.60 -5.27
CA THR A 6 -12.22 -4.80 -5.16
C THR A 6 -11.58 -3.71 -4.29
N ASP A 7 -10.45 -4.02 -3.65
CA ASP A 7 -9.73 -3.04 -2.82
C ASP A 7 -9.27 -1.84 -3.65
N LYS A 8 -8.84 -2.06 -4.89
CA LYS A 8 -8.50 -0.99 -5.85
C LYS A 8 -9.68 -0.03 -6.09
N PHE A 9 -10.89 -0.58 -6.24
CA PHE A 9 -12.08 0.26 -6.41
C PHE A 9 -12.38 1.08 -5.16
N ARG A 10 -12.23 0.49 -3.96
CA ARG A 10 -12.45 1.20 -2.69
C ARG A 10 -11.47 2.37 -2.53
N VAL A 11 -10.18 2.16 -2.86
CA VAL A 11 -9.16 3.21 -2.79
C VAL A 11 -9.49 4.35 -3.77
N VAL A 12 -9.75 4.02 -5.04
CA VAL A 12 -10.12 5.04 -6.05
C VAL A 12 -11.39 5.79 -5.67
N PHE A 13 -12.38 5.09 -5.13
CA PHE A 13 -13.62 5.73 -4.67
C PHE A 13 -13.36 6.70 -3.51
N ALA A 14 -12.56 6.29 -2.52
CA ALA A 14 -12.19 7.15 -1.39
C ALA A 14 -11.40 8.39 -1.84
N GLU A 15 -10.46 8.24 -2.78
CA GLU A 15 -9.74 9.37 -3.38
C GLU A 15 -10.68 10.33 -4.11
N LYS A 16 -11.58 9.80 -4.94
CA LYS A 16 -12.56 10.64 -5.65
C LYS A 16 -13.53 11.33 -4.73
N PHE A 17 -13.92 10.68 -3.65
CA PHE A 17 -14.75 11.30 -2.62
C PHE A 17 -14.01 12.46 -1.92
N LYS A 18 -12.74 12.25 -1.55
CA LYS A 18 -11.88 13.30 -0.99
C LYS A 18 -11.71 14.47 -1.98
N ASP A 19 -11.44 14.16 -3.26
CA ASP A 19 -11.28 15.15 -4.32
C ASP A 19 -12.56 15.98 -4.53
N ALA A 20 -13.73 15.34 -4.50
CA ALA A 20 -15.02 16.04 -4.62
C ALA A 20 -15.24 17.05 -3.48
N ILE A 21 -14.84 16.70 -2.26
CA ILE A 21 -14.92 17.60 -1.11
C ILE A 21 -13.86 18.71 -1.17
N ALA A 22 -12.66 18.39 -1.67
CA ALA A 22 -11.55 19.33 -1.81
C ALA A 22 -11.72 20.32 -2.98
N LEU A 23 -12.78 20.18 -3.80
CA LEU A 23 -13.02 21.01 -4.99
C LEU A 23 -11.95 20.89 -6.07
N LYS A 24 -11.26 19.77 -6.12
CA LYS A 24 -10.28 19.50 -7.17
C LYS A 24 -11.01 19.14 -8.47
N GLU A 25 -10.50 19.65 -9.59
CA GLU A 25 -10.93 19.19 -10.91
C GLU A 25 -10.77 17.68 -11.02
N ILE A 26 -11.73 17.01 -11.63
CA ILE A 26 -11.61 15.59 -11.93
C ILE A 26 -10.52 15.45 -13.00
N PRO A 27 -9.36 14.83 -12.71
CA PRO A 27 -8.30 14.68 -13.70
C PRO A 27 -8.81 13.86 -14.90
N GLY A 28 -8.64 14.37 -16.11
CA GLY A 28 -8.89 13.64 -17.34
C GLY A 28 -10.12 14.05 -18.14
N ILE A 29 -10.91 15.02 -17.71
CA ILE A 29 -11.95 15.63 -18.54
C ILE A 29 -11.43 17.00 -19.02
N SER A 30 -10.75 16.99 -20.14
CA SER A 30 -10.31 18.23 -20.79
C SER A 30 -11.53 19.05 -21.20
N GLY A 31 -11.61 20.30 -20.73
CA GLY A 31 -12.65 21.26 -21.12
C GLY A 31 -13.83 21.41 -20.15
N VAL A 32 -13.83 20.74 -19.01
CA VAL A 32 -14.79 21.03 -17.93
C VAL A 32 -14.18 22.11 -17.03
N SER A 33 -14.68 23.32 -17.15
CA SER A 33 -14.42 24.39 -16.17
C SER A 33 -14.76 23.89 -14.77
N ALA A 34 -14.02 24.34 -13.76
CA ALA A 34 -14.32 24.05 -12.37
C ALA A 34 -15.83 24.14 -12.11
N LEU A 35 -16.40 23.15 -11.47
CA LEU A 35 -17.82 23.15 -11.13
C LEU A 35 -18.13 24.43 -10.32
N PRO A 36 -19.24 25.12 -10.62
CA PRO A 36 -19.60 26.29 -9.85
C PRO A 36 -19.74 25.94 -8.37
N ALA A 37 -19.37 26.85 -7.48
CA ALA A 37 -19.38 26.65 -6.04
C ALA A 37 -20.73 26.08 -5.49
N SER A 38 -21.82 26.36 -6.21
CA SER A 38 -23.16 25.84 -5.89
C SER A 38 -23.39 24.37 -6.21
N SER A 39 -22.49 23.70 -6.97
CA SER A 39 -22.57 22.28 -7.33
C SER A 39 -21.61 21.40 -6.54
N LEU A 40 -20.93 21.97 -5.54
CA LEU A 40 -19.95 21.27 -4.74
C LEU A 40 -20.65 20.43 -3.67
N ALA A 41 -20.21 19.17 -3.52
CA ALA A 41 -20.71 18.30 -2.47
C ALA A 41 -20.31 18.87 -1.10
N GLU A 42 -21.31 19.24 -0.29
CA GLU A 42 -21.07 19.58 1.11
C GLU A 42 -21.23 18.33 1.97
N LEU A 43 -20.18 18.00 2.72
CA LEU A 43 -20.22 16.90 3.67
C LEU A 43 -20.38 17.45 5.08
N TRP A 44 -21.36 16.91 5.79
CA TRP A 44 -21.63 17.24 7.17
C TRP A 44 -21.53 15.99 8.04
N LEU A 45 -20.69 16.04 9.06
CA LEU A 45 -20.64 15.03 10.11
C LEU A 45 -21.56 15.46 11.24
N PHE A 46 -22.43 14.59 11.69
CA PHE A 46 -23.27 14.83 12.83
C PHE A 46 -23.18 13.72 13.86
N PHE A 47 -23.45 14.07 15.11
CA PHE A 47 -23.60 13.15 16.21
C PHE A 47 -25.06 13.13 16.61
N ALA A 48 -25.62 11.95 16.69
CA ALA A 48 -26.99 11.76 17.10
C ALA A 48 -27.06 10.85 18.31
N LYS A 49 -27.96 11.19 19.23
CA LYS A 49 -28.53 10.34 20.24
C LYS A 49 -27.63 9.91 21.42
N ALA A 50 -27.95 10.43 22.59
CA ALA A 50 -27.39 10.02 23.89
C ALA A 50 -28.11 8.78 24.50
N THR A 51 -29.23 8.34 23.93
CA THR A 51 -30.03 7.20 24.42
C THR A 51 -29.98 6.01 23.49
N GLY A 52 -30.26 4.81 23.98
CA GLY A 52 -30.26 3.58 23.16
C GLY A 52 -31.15 3.68 21.91
N TRP A 53 -30.84 2.93 20.89
CA TRP A 53 -31.63 2.86 19.66
C TRP A 53 -33.00 2.23 19.93
N GLN A 54 -33.98 2.59 19.12
CA GLN A 54 -35.33 2.02 19.18
C GLN A 54 -35.72 1.49 17.79
N ASN A 55 -36.41 0.37 17.78
CA ASN A 55 -37.05 -0.11 16.56
C ASN A 55 -38.17 0.84 16.14
N PHE A 56 -38.72 0.64 14.94
CA PHE A 56 -39.86 1.43 14.43
C PHE A 56 -41.13 1.29 15.30
N ASP A 57 -41.27 0.20 16.04
CA ASP A 57 -42.38 -0.05 16.99
C ASP A 57 -42.12 0.59 18.37
N GLY A 58 -41.01 1.30 18.57
CA GLY A 58 -40.66 1.92 19.84
C GLY A 58 -39.94 1.01 20.85
N SER A 59 -39.73 -0.27 20.53
CA SER A 59 -39.00 -1.19 21.39
C SER A 59 -37.50 -0.85 21.39
N ALA A 60 -36.83 -1.04 22.55
CA ALA A 60 -35.39 -0.78 22.67
C ALA A 60 -34.55 -1.78 21.84
N THR A 61 -33.56 -1.30 21.13
CA THR A 61 -32.57 -2.10 20.43
C THR A 61 -31.16 -1.54 20.67
N ASN A 62 -30.14 -2.40 20.70
CA ASN A 62 -28.73 -2.00 20.76
C ASN A 62 -28.11 -1.81 19.37
N VAL A 63 -28.87 -2.04 18.32
CA VAL A 63 -28.38 -1.94 16.92
C VAL A 63 -28.98 -0.70 16.28
N ALA A 64 -28.14 0.10 15.64
CA ALA A 64 -28.58 1.22 14.83
C ALA A 64 -29.45 0.69 13.67
N ASN A 65 -30.58 1.33 13.41
CA ASN A 65 -31.39 1.01 12.24
C ASN A 65 -30.63 1.41 10.97
N ASP A 66 -30.68 0.58 9.93
CA ASP A 66 -30.15 0.94 8.63
C ASP A 66 -30.87 2.20 8.12
N PRO A 67 -30.12 3.23 7.69
CA PRO A 67 -30.73 4.42 7.14
C PRO A 67 -31.47 4.06 5.84
N ILE A 68 -32.76 4.32 5.79
CA ILE A 68 -33.57 4.18 4.57
C ILE A 68 -33.66 5.58 3.94
N ASP A 69 -33.33 5.67 2.64
CA ASP A 69 -33.42 6.92 1.91
C ASP A 69 -34.87 7.30 1.64
N ASN A 70 -35.54 7.84 2.65
CA ASN A 70 -36.87 8.41 2.57
C ASN A 70 -37.02 9.58 3.54
N GLN A 71 -38.02 10.43 3.25
CA GLN A 71 -38.27 11.65 4.00
C GLN A 71 -38.58 11.40 5.50
N SER A 72 -39.29 10.34 5.83
CA SER A 72 -39.61 10.00 7.22
C SER A 72 -38.38 9.62 8.05
N SER A 73 -37.44 8.86 7.45
CA SER A 73 -36.19 8.49 8.10
C SER A 73 -35.28 9.72 8.29
N ASN A 74 -35.24 10.61 7.30
CA ASN A 74 -34.45 11.84 7.39
C ASN A 74 -34.96 12.74 8.52
N PHE A 75 -36.31 12.93 8.66
CA PHE A 75 -36.84 13.71 9.78
C PHE A 75 -36.50 13.12 11.14
N LYS A 76 -36.58 11.80 11.31
CA LYS A 76 -36.21 11.14 12.57
C LYS A 76 -34.73 11.31 12.91
N ILE A 77 -33.86 11.37 11.89
CA ILE A 77 -32.42 11.63 12.08
C ILE A 77 -32.22 13.09 12.54
N TYR A 78 -32.86 14.06 11.87
CA TYR A 78 -32.73 15.47 12.20
C TYR A 78 -33.18 15.80 13.63
N ASP A 79 -34.27 15.20 14.09
CA ASP A 79 -34.75 15.39 15.46
C ASP A 79 -33.79 14.87 16.54
N GLN A 80 -32.83 14.03 16.16
CA GLN A 80 -31.89 13.40 17.09
C GLN A 80 -30.49 13.99 17.05
N ILE A 81 -30.21 14.94 16.17
CA ILE A 81 -28.89 15.55 16.03
C ILE A 81 -28.56 16.36 17.28
N ILE A 82 -27.44 16.02 17.93
CA ILE A 82 -26.91 16.72 19.09
C ILE A 82 -25.87 17.75 18.66
N GLY A 83 -25.06 17.41 17.66
CA GLY A 83 -24.02 18.29 17.13
C GLY A 83 -23.80 18.04 15.64
N LEU A 84 -23.43 19.09 14.93
CA LEU A 84 -23.25 19.09 13.48
C LEU A 84 -21.98 19.88 13.14
N LYS A 85 -21.14 19.33 12.27
CA LYS A 85 -19.93 19.98 11.78
C LYS A 85 -19.79 19.77 10.28
N ARG A 86 -19.53 20.85 9.55
CA ARG A 86 -19.13 20.74 8.14
C ARG A 86 -17.72 20.17 8.06
N VAL A 87 -17.52 19.15 7.23
CA VAL A 87 -16.22 18.52 6.98
C VAL A 87 -15.57 19.18 5.77
N THR A 88 -14.33 19.62 5.95
CA THR A 88 -13.50 20.17 4.89
C THR A 88 -12.40 19.19 4.50
N SER A 89 -11.73 19.41 3.37
CA SER A 89 -10.58 18.59 2.96
C SER A 89 -9.44 18.56 3.99
N ALA A 90 -9.28 19.64 4.76
CA ALA A 90 -8.28 19.72 5.83
C ALA A 90 -8.57 18.81 7.03
N GLU A 91 -9.78 18.25 7.10
CA GLU A 91 -10.23 17.34 8.16
C GLU A 91 -10.27 15.88 7.72
N MET A 92 -9.78 15.62 6.52
CA MET A 92 -9.71 14.27 5.96
C MET A 92 -8.26 13.91 5.65
N ARG A 93 -7.87 12.70 6.00
CA ARG A 93 -6.53 12.14 5.69
C ARG A 93 -6.67 10.70 5.26
N SER A 94 -5.82 10.32 4.31
CA SER A 94 -5.58 8.91 4.05
C SER A 94 -4.80 8.33 5.23
N VAL A 95 -5.15 7.11 5.61
CA VAL A 95 -4.51 6.42 6.74
C VAL A 95 -4.05 5.03 6.32
N ILE A 96 -3.02 4.52 6.99
CA ILE A 96 -2.59 3.12 6.90
C ILE A 96 -2.74 2.47 8.27
N ARG A 97 -2.76 1.14 8.31
CA ARG A 97 -2.74 0.42 9.59
C ARG A 97 -1.49 0.74 10.39
N ASN A 98 -1.64 0.83 11.68
CA ASN A 98 -0.53 1.05 12.61
C ASN A 98 0.18 -0.28 12.91
N ASN A 99 0.87 -0.82 11.91
CA ASN A 99 1.67 -2.04 12.04
C ASN A 99 2.95 -1.73 12.83
N LYS A 100 2.86 -1.74 14.15
CA LYS A 100 4.00 -1.42 15.02
C LYS A 100 5.11 -2.44 14.83
N TRP A 101 6.34 -1.94 14.67
CA TRP A 101 7.50 -2.80 14.68
C TRP A 101 7.64 -3.52 16.03
N ALA A 102 7.94 -4.80 16.01
CA ALA A 102 8.21 -5.61 17.19
C ALA A 102 9.37 -6.56 16.91
N SER A 103 10.31 -6.64 17.84
CA SER A 103 11.45 -7.56 17.76
C SER A 103 10.97 -9.01 17.78
N GLY A 104 11.59 -9.87 16.96
CA GLY A 104 11.24 -11.29 16.86
C GLY A 104 10.07 -11.57 15.89
N THR A 105 9.62 -10.56 15.16
CA THR A 105 8.54 -10.71 14.17
C THR A 105 9.12 -10.97 12.78
N VAL A 106 8.50 -11.88 12.04
CA VAL A 106 8.76 -12.08 10.60
C VAL A 106 7.84 -11.19 9.80
N TYR A 107 8.41 -10.23 9.07
CA TYR A 107 7.66 -9.33 8.20
C TYR A 107 7.62 -9.85 6.77
N ASP A 108 6.53 -9.55 6.06
CA ASP A 108 6.40 -9.87 4.65
C ASP A 108 7.27 -8.94 3.79
N ILE A 109 7.79 -9.47 2.68
CA ILE A 109 8.44 -8.65 1.66
C ILE A 109 7.37 -7.94 0.86
N TYR A 110 7.56 -6.65 0.55
CA TYR A 110 6.69 -5.95 -0.37
C TYR A 110 6.69 -6.60 -1.75
N ARG A 111 5.49 -6.89 -2.25
CA ARG A 111 5.25 -7.39 -3.61
C ARG A 111 4.03 -6.68 -4.20
N HIS A 112 4.16 -6.27 -5.45
CA HIS A 112 3.06 -5.61 -6.17
C HIS A 112 1.97 -6.59 -6.63
N ASP A 113 2.27 -7.88 -6.62
CA ASP A 113 1.45 -8.96 -7.20
C ASP A 113 0.70 -9.81 -6.15
N TYR A 114 0.65 -9.39 -4.88
CA TYR A 114 -0.20 -10.06 -3.89
C TYR A 114 -1.65 -10.09 -4.35
N GLY A 115 -2.25 -11.29 -4.33
CA GLY A 115 -3.61 -11.53 -4.78
C GLY A 115 -3.76 -11.81 -6.27
N ASP A 116 -2.70 -11.71 -7.06
CA ASP A 116 -2.74 -12.12 -8.46
C ASP A 116 -2.90 -13.65 -8.58
N ILE A 117 -3.66 -14.08 -9.59
CA ILE A 117 -3.90 -15.51 -9.83
C ILE A 117 -2.69 -16.11 -10.50
N THR A 118 -2.06 -17.09 -9.85
CA THR A 118 -0.90 -17.81 -10.39
C THR A 118 -1.30 -19.06 -11.17
N ASN A 119 -2.41 -19.72 -10.79
CA ASN A 119 -2.88 -20.94 -11.43
C ASN A 119 -4.39 -21.11 -11.30
N VAL A 120 -5.00 -21.78 -12.28
CA VAL A 120 -6.43 -22.15 -12.28
C VAL A 120 -6.55 -23.60 -12.68
N VAL A 121 -7.01 -24.46 -11.76
CA VAL A 121 -7.29 -25.87 -12.02
C VAL A 121 -8.78 -26.13 -11.74
N GLY A 122 -9.56 -26.30 -12.80
CA GLY A 122 -11.01 -26.38 -12.69
C GLY A 122 -11.60 -25.08 -12.10
N ASN A 123 -12.26 -25.18 -10.95
CA ASN A 123 -12.82 -24.02 -10.23
C ASN A 123 -11.90 -23.51 -9.09
N VAL A 124 -10.73 -24.12 -8.90
CA VAL A 124 -9.78 -23.73 -7.85
C VAL A 124 -8.76 -22.75 -8.43
N LYS A 125 -8.64 -21.61 -7.79
CA LYS A 125 -7.66 -20.56 -8.11
C LYS A 125 -6.57 -20.54 -7.05
N THR A 126 -5.32 -20.49 -7.49
CA THR A 126 -4.16 -20.27 -6.63
C THR A 126 -3.74 -18.79 -6.77
N TYR A 127 -3.48 -18.15 -5.64
CA TYR A 127 -3.10 -16.74 -5.59
C TYR A 127 -1.67 -16.59 -5.11
N VAL A 128 -1.05 -15.48 -5.47
CA VAL A 128 0.20 -15.04 -4.85
C VAL A 128 -0.09 -14.68 -3.39
N GLN A 129 0.63 -15.31 -2.47
CA GLN A 129 0.44 -15.14 -1.04
C GLN A 129 1.72 -14.63 -0.38
N SER A 130 1.57 -13.97 0.77
CA SER A 130 2.68 -13.62 1.66
C SER A 130 3.22 -14.85 2.38
N ASN A 131 4.33 -14.68 3.11
CA ASN A 131 4.88 -15.72 3.97
C ASN A 131 3.90 -16.18 5.07
N ASN A 132 2.97 -15.31 5.44
CA ASN A 132 1.91 -15.58 6.42
C ASN A 132 0.60 -16.04 5.76
N PHE A 133 0.66 -16.43 4.46
CA PHE A 133 -0.48 -16.90 3.66
C PHE A 133 -1.56 -15.84 3.37
N GLU A 134 -1.26 -14.57 3.59
CA GLU A 134 -2.17 -13.48 3.24
C GLU A 134 -2.19 -13.26 1.72
N GLN A 135 -3.39 -13.04 1.16
CA GLN A 135 -3.61 -12.90 -0.28
C GLN A 135 -3.79 -11.45 -0.72
N HIS A 136 -4.09 -10.54 0.23
CA HIS A 136 -4.35 -9.15 -0.08
C HIS A 136 -3.26 -8.25 0.47
N LEU A 137 -2.80 -7.31 -0.33
CA LEU A 137 -1.78 -6.35 0.09
C LEU A 137 -2.16 -5.59 1.37
N TYR A 138 -3.45 -5.38 1.57
CA TYR A 138 -3.99 -4.74 2.78
C TYR A 138 -3.77 -5.57 4.07
N GLU A 139 -3.71 -6.89 3.97
CA GLU A 139 -3.57 -7.81 5.12
C GLU A 139 -2.11 -8.13 5.42
N THR A 140 -1.21 -7.93 4.44
CA THR A 140 0.20 -8.26 4.57
C THR A 140 0.96 -7.27 5.44
N ASN A 141 1.93 -7.76 6.20
CA ASN A 141 2.79 -6.97 7.10
C ASN A 141 4.10 -6.53 6.40
N PHE A 142 4.01 -6.00 5.18
CA PHE A 142 5.18 -5.59 4.41
C PHE A 142 5.75 -4.22 4.81
N TYR A 143 5.14 -3.52 5.74
CA TYR A 143 5.62 -2.26 6.28
C TYR A 143 5.46 -2.22 7.80
N VAL A 144 6.26 -1.37 8.44
CA VAL A 144 6.22 -1.17 9.88
C VAL A 144 6.18 0.31 10.23
N VAL A 145 5.60 0.60 11.39
CA VAL A 145 5.63 1.90 12.04
C VAL A 145 6.49 1.79 13.29
N THR A 146 7.56 2.55 13.38
CA THR A 146 8.47 2.54 14.53
C THR A 146 7.93 3.33 15.71
N SER A 147 8.60 3.23 16.85
CA SER A 147 8.30 4.00 18.07
C SER A 147 8.39 5.53 17.86
N GLU A 148 9.17 5.99 16.86
CA GLU A 148 9.29 7.39 16.47
C GLU A 148 8.32 7.78 15.34
N TYR A 149 7.33 6.94 15.06
CA TYR A 149 6.34 7.15 13.98
C TYR A 149 6.94 7.34 12.58
N LYS A 150 8.08 6.70 12.35
CA LYS A 150 8.68 6.54 11.04
C LYS A 150 8.13 5.28 10.39
N VAL A 151 7.76 5.36 9.12
CA VAL A 151 7.21 4.25 8.35
C VAL A 151 8.27 3.70 7.42
N TYR A 152 8.46 2.39 7.45
CA TYR A 152 9.43 1.67 6.62
C TYR A 152 8.78 0.54 5.87
N LYS A 153 9.15 0.36 4.61
CA LYS A 153 8.73 -0.75 3.77
C LYS A 153 9.79 -1.83 3.74
N CYS A 154 9.40 -3.09 3.96
CA CYS A 154 10.28 -4.24 3.91
C CYS A 154 10.54 -4.62 2.44
N LEU A 155 11.79 -4.62 2.02
CA LEU A 155 12.21 -5.02 0.68
C LEU A 155 12.88 -6.40 0.67
N ASP A 156 13.45 -6.82 1.81
CA ASP A 156 14.00 -8.16 2.00
C ASP A 156 13.87 -8.53 3.48
N ASN A 157 13.44 -9.74 3.77
CA ASN A 157 13.24 -10.25 5.13
C ASN A 157 14.25 -11.35 5.52
N ASN A 158 15.42 -11.36 4.88
CA ASN A 158 16.48 -12.32 5.12
C ASN A 158 15.99 -13.79 5.08
N GLY A 159 15.26 -14.14 4.02
CA GLY A 159 14.75 -15.51 3.85
C GLY A 159 13.69 -15.92 4.88
N SER A 160 12.84 -14.99 5.30
CA SER A 160 11.83 -15.17 6.37
C SER A 160 12.44 -15.30 7.77
N GLY A 161 13.57 -14.66 8.01
CA GLY A 161 14.16 -14.52 9.34
C GLY A 161 13.38 -13.55 10.22
N GLU A 162 13.58 -13.62 11.53
CA GLU A 162 13.01 -12.67 12.47
C GLU A 162 13.73 -11.31 12.42
N SER A 163 12.95 -10.21 12.43
CA SER A 163 13.51 -8.86 12.57
C SER A 163 13.85 -8.60 14.05
N THR A 164 15.10 -8.28 14.31
CA THR A 164 15.60 -8.00 15.66
C THR A 164 16.15 -6.60 15.85
N SER A 165 16.26 -5.85 14.75
CA SER A 165 16.79 -4.48 14.74
C SER A 165 15.75 -3.51 14.21
N GLU A 166 15.31 -2.54 15.03
CA GLU A 166 14.36 -1.51 14.62
C GLU A 166 14.99 -0.57 13.58
N PRO A 167 14.34 -0.33 12.43
CA PRO A 167 14.84 0.63 11.44
C PRO A 167 14.73 2.07 11.96
N THR A 168 15.82 2.84 11.83
CA THR A 168 15.88 4.23 12.32
C THR A 168 16.34 5.22 11.26
N SER A 169 17.03 4.78 10.20
CA SER A 169 17.58 5.63 9.14
C SER A 169 16.48 6.34 8.34
N THR A 170 16.65 7.62 8.08
CA THR A 170 15.78 8.42 7.19
C THR A 170 16.35 8.58 5.78
N SER A 171 17.34 7.73 5.41
CA SER A 171 17.88 7.71 4.06
C SER A 171 16.81 7.41 3.03
N SER A 172 16.81 8.15 1.93
CA SER A 172 15.94 7.89 0.78
C SER A 172 16.33 6.61 0.02
N ALA A 173 17.58 6.14 0.17
CA ALA A 173 18.03 4.86 -0.36
C ALA A 173 17.67 3.74 0.62
N PRO A 174 17.37 2.54 0.12
CA PRO A 174 17.24 1.36 0.96
C PRO A 174 18.53 1.07 1.74
N PHE A 175 18.38 0.49 2.92
CA PHE A 175 19.49 0.16 3.81
C PHE A 175 19.29 -1.20 4.47
N THR A 176 20.40 -1.87 4.75
CA THR A 176 20.43 -3.18 5.41
C THR A 176 20.70 -3.03 6.89
N LEU A 177 19.98 -3.77 7.71
CA LEU A 177 20.20 -3.86 9.15
C LEU A 177 21.03 -5.11 9.51
N PRO A 178 21.58 -5.18 10.74
CA PRO A 178 22.39 -6.32 11.19
C PRO A 178 21.67 -7.66 11.16
N ASP A 179 20.32 -7.67 11.27
CA ASP A 179 19.48 -8.86 11.16
C ASP A 179 19.24 -9.33 9.71
N GLY A 180 19.88 -8.67 8.74
CA GLY A 180 19.78 -9.00 7.32
C GLY A 180 18.56 -8.43 6.62
N TYR A 181 17.64 -7.80 7.36
CA TYR A 181 16.51 -7.09 6.77
C TYR A 181 16.96 -5.90 5.95
N ILE A 182 16.24 -5.65 4.85
CA ILE A 182 16.44 -4.48 4.00
C ILE A 182 15.17 -3.64 4.04
N TRP A 183 15.30 -2.45 4.58
CA TRP A 183 14.23 -1.50 4.74
C TRP A 183 14.39 -0.29 3.82
N LYS A 184 13.26 0.28 3.42
CA LYS A 184 13.20 1.58 2.78
C LYS A 184 12.37 2.52 3.64
N TYR A 185 12.97 3.66 4.01
CA TYR A 185 12.24 4.74 4.66
C TYR A 185 11.19 5.31 3.71
N MET A 186 9.97 5.50 4.19
CA MET A 186 8.85 6.03 3.43
C MET A 186 8.51 7.45 3.85
N PHE A 187 8.15 7.64 5.11
CA PHE A 187 7.83 8.95 5.67
C PHE A 187 7.84 8.91 7.20
N THR A 188 7.81 10.10 7.81
CA THR A 188 7.54 10.28 9.23
C THR A 188 6.17 10.94 9.38
N VAL A 189 5.34 10.45 10.28
CA VAL A 189 4.06 11.08 10.61
C VAL A 189 4.33 12.42 11.29
N ASN A 190 3.83 13.53 10.75
CA ASN A 190 4.04 14.82 11.35
C ASN A 190 3.17 15.03 12.61
N ALA A 191 3.60 15.93 13.51
CA ALA A 191 2.94 16.14 14.80
C ALA A 191 1.47 16.60 14.66
N ASN A 192 1.17 17.45 13.69
CA ASN A 192 -0.18 17.97 13.50
C ASN A 192 -1.16 16.90 13.02
N ASP A 193 -0.74 16.07 12.04
CA ASP A 193 -1.55 14.99 11.55
C ASP A 193 -1.66 13.87 12.59
N PHE A 194 -0.59 13.66 13.36
CA PHE A 194 -0.59 12.73 14.47
C PHE A 194 -1.67 13.04 15.50
N GLU A 195 -1.73 14.29 15.97
CA GLU A 195 -2.71 14.70 16.99
C GLU A 195 -4.16 14.62 16.49
N LYS A 196 -4.37 14.88 15.19
CA LYS A 196 -5.72 14.93 14.62
C LYS A 196 -6.24 13.57 14.14
N PHE A 197 -5.40 12.73 13.56
CA PHE A 197 -5.84 11.59 12.76
C PHE A 197 -5.29 10.24 13.23
N LYS A 198 -4.30 10.20 14.14
CA LYS A 198 -3.77 8.94 14.66
C LYS A 198 -4.79 8.28 15.58
N THR A 199 -5.00 6.99 15.38
CA THR A 199 -5.71 6.10 16.31
C THR A 199 -4.78 4.95 16.74
N ASP A 200 -5.27 4.05 17.59
CA ASP A 200 -4.49 2.86 17.94
C ASP A 200 -4.29 1.92 16.74
N GLU A 201 -5.26 1.91 15.81
CA GLU A 201 -5.26 1.04 14.65
C GLU A 201 -4.70 1.69 13.38
N TYR A 202 -4.69 3.02 13.29
CA TYR A 202 -4.33 3.74 12.07
C TYR A 202 -3.38 4.91 12.33
N VAL A 203 -2.51 5.15 11.35
CA VAL A 203 -1.64 6.34 11.28
C VAL A 203 -1.88 7.10 9.98
N PRO A 204 -1.87 8.44 10.01
CA PRO A 204 -2.08 9.25 8.82
C PRO A 204 -0.89 9.19 7.87
N ILE A 205 -1.19 9.25 6.58
CA ILE A 205 -0.18 9.43 5.52
C ILE A 205 -0.04 10.94 5.28
N PRO A 206 1.19 11.48 5.24
CA PRO A 206 1.42 12.88 4.87
C PRO A 206 0.83 13.21 3.50
N GLU A 207 0.21 14.35 3.34
CA GLU A 207 -0.17 14.87 2.04
C GLU A 207 1.06 15.34 1.26
N ASP A 208 0.91 15.41 -0.07
CA ASP A 208 1.99 15.68 -1.01
C ASP A 208 2.85 16.89 -0.58
N SER A 209 4.16 16.73 -0.63
CA SER A 209 5.17 17.68 -0.19
C SER A 209 5.16 19.04 -0.90
N ALA A 210 4.41 19.18 -1.99
CA ALA A 210 4.21 20.48 -2.64
C ALA A 210 3.48 21.51 -1.76
N ILE A 211 2.76 21.04 -0.73
CA ILE A 211 1.96 21.86 0.19
C ILE A 211 2.65 22.02 1.54
N ASP A 212 3.46 21.05 1.96
CA ASP A 212 4.19 21.11 3.24
C ASP A 212 5.63 20.60 3.06
N PRO A 213 6.61 21.51 2.98
CA PRO A 213 8.01 21.16 2.84
C PRO A 213 8.61 20.41 4.05
N SER A 214 7.90 20.36 5.20
CA SER A 214 8.31 19.55 6.35
C SER A 214 7.89 18.07 6.23
N ASN A 215 6.97 17.76 5.35
CA ASN A 215 6.56 16.41 5.00
C ASN A 215 7.50 15.84 3.91
N VAL A 216 8.67 15.43 4.32
CA VAL A 216 9.59 14.72 3.42
C VAL A 216 9.04 13.32 3.19
N ILE A 217 8.12 13.19 2.26
CA ILE A 217 7.95 11.92 1.55
C ILE A 217 9.29 11.71 0.85
N ALA A 218 10.04 10.68 1.26
CA ALA A 218 11.31 10.38 0.62
C ALA A 218 11.08 10.39 -0.90
N PRO A 219 11.74 11.28 -1.65
CA PRO A 219 11.41 11.51 -3.04
C PRO A 219 11.56 10.21 -3.81
N SER A 220 10.45 9.59 -4.12
CA SER A 220 10.40 8.44 -5.03
C SER A 220 10.73 8.85 -6.46
N ALA A 221 10.79 10.16 -6.73
CA ALA A 221 10.98 10.73 -8.06
C ALA A 221 12.26 10.24 -8.76
N ASN A 222 13.31 9.88 -8.03
CA ASN A 222 14.55 9.35 -8.60
C ASN A 222 14.64 7.81 -8.60
N TYR A 223 13.67 7.13 -7.94
CA TYR A 223 13.66 5.66 -7.86
C TYR A 223 12.31 5.06 -8.30
N GLY A 224 11.50 5.86 -8.99
CA GLY A 224 10.19 5.43 -9.46
C GLY A 224 10.29 4.24 -10.39
N GLY A 225 9.86 3.07 -9.93
CA GLY A 225 9.86 1.86 -10.72
C GLY A 225 11.26 1.33 -11.03
N SER A 226 12.24 1.47 -10.14
CA SER A 226 13.53 0.79 -10.25
C SER A 226 13.49 -0.60 -9.61
N ILE A 227 14.30 -1.50 -10.11
CA ILE A 227 14.46 -2.83 -9.54
C ILE A 227 15.40 -2.73 -8.34
N TYR A 228 14.89 -3.12 -7.20
CA TYR A 228 15.66 -3.02 -5.97
C TYR A 228 16.42 -4.31 -5.65
N ASN A 229 15.75 -5.45 -5.77
CA ASN A 229 16.31 -6.76 -5.50
C ASN A 229 15.67 -7.78 -6.44
N VAL A 230 16.19 -8.99 -6.44
CA VAL A 230 15.63 -10.13 -7.20
C VAL A 230 15.58 -11.34 -6.29
N LEU A 231 14.42 -11.93 -6.15
CA LEU A 231 14.22 -13.17 -5.42
C LEU A 231 14.43 -14.39 -6.34
N VAL A 232 15.00 -15.44 -5.80
CA VAL A 232 15.11 -16.73 -6.45
C VAL A 232 13.91 -17.57 -6.02
N ASP A 233 12.84 -17.60 -6.82
CA ASP A 233 11.64 -18.42 -6.54
C ASP A 233 11.90 -19.91 -6.85
N ALA A 234 12.69 -20.18 -7.88
CA ALA A 234 13.16 -21.51 -8.20
C ALA A 234 14.60 -21.45 -8.72
N ALA A 235 15.49 -22.22 -8.11
CA ALA A 235 16.90 -22.23 -8.47
C ALA A 235 17.16 -22.77 -9.88
N GLY A 236 16.34 -23.72 -10.35
CA GLY A 236 16.52 -24.41 -11.62
C GLY A 236 17.84 -25.19 -11.70
N THR A 237 18.33 -25.43 -12.92
CA THR A 237 19.61 -26.12 -13.19
C THR A 237 20.28 -25.59 -14.45
N GLY A 238 21.59 -25.78 -14.56
CA GLY A 238 22.35 -25.48 -15.79
C GLY A 238 22.63 -23.99 -16.03
N TYR A 239 22.51 -23.14 -15.02
CA TYR A 239 22.91 -21.74 -15.08
C TYR A 239 24.39 -21.56 -14.78
N LEU A 240 24.94 -20.47 -15.28
CA LEU A 240 26.35 -20.12 -15.07
C LEU A 240 26.46 -18.84 -14.24
N ALA A 241 27.33 -18.86 -13.25
CA ALA A 241 27.67 -17.63 -12.51
C ALA A 241 28.25 -16.57 -13.45
N ASN A 242 28.08 -15.30 -13.10
CA ASN A 242 28.46 -14.11 -13.86
C ASN A 242 27.68 -13.88 -15.18
N THR A 243 26.62 -14.64 -15.45
CA THR A 243 25.72 -14.36 -16.58
C THR A 243 24.76 -13.22 -16.25
N GLU A 244 24.59 -12.30 -17.19
CA GLU A 244 23.68 -11.17 -17.06
C GLU A 244 22.40 -11.40 -17.88
N TYR A 245 21.28 -10.90 -17.34
CA TYR A 245 19.97 -10.94 -18.00
C TYR A 245 19.32 -9.58 -17.89
N ASP A 246 18.63 -9.18 -18.96
CA ASP A 246 17.82 -7.97 -18.97
C ASP A 246 16.47 -8.22 -18.29
N ILE A 247 15.96 -7.17 -17.65
CA ILE A 247 14.60 -7.17 -17.09
C ILE A 247 13.65 -6.66 -18.16
N ILE A 248 12.66 -7.47 -18.48
CA ILE A 248 11.64 -7.20 -19.48
C ILE A 248 10.38 -6.70 -18.78
N GLY A 249 9.86 -5.57 -19.20
CA GLY A 249 8.67 -4.93 -18.62
C GLY A 249 8.34 -3.62 -19.31
N ASP A 250 7.58 -2.78 -18.62
CA ASP A 250 7.21 -1.43 -19.10
C ASP A 250 8.27 -0.36 -18.79
N GLY A 251 9.28 -0.70 -17.99
CA GLY A 251 10.44 0.14 -17.71
C GLY A 251 11.61 -0.07 -18.67
N SER A 252 12.76 0.50 -18.34
CA SER A 252 13.94 0.45 -19.17
C SER A 252 15.24 0.25 -18.39
N ASN A 253 16.25 -0.35 -19.06
CA ASN A 253 17.62 -0.49 -18.60
C ASN A 253 17.82 -1.36 -17.34
N GLY A 254 16.83 -2.09 -16.85
CA GLY A 254 16.98 -3.01 -15.73
C GLY A 254 17.85 -4.21 -16.13
N LYS A 255 18.85 -4.55 -15.31
CA LYS A 255 19.75 -5.67 -15.57
C LYS A 255 20.18 -6.35 -14.27
N ILE A 256 20.21 -7.67 -14.30
CA ILE A 256 20.67 -8.51 -13.19
C ILE A 256 21.86 -9.38 -13.60
N ARG A 257 22.57 -9.91 -12.61
CA ARG A 257 23.64 -10.89 -12.79
C ARG A 257 23.46 -12.04 -11.80
N ILE A 258 23.58 -13.27 -12.27
CA ILE A 258 23.73 -14.43 -11.40
C ILE A 258 25.13 -14.36 -10.78
N THR A 259 25.23 -14.30 -9.45
CA THR A 259 26.51 -14.20 -8.75
C THR A 259 27.06 -15.54 -8.33
N SER A 260 26.21 -16.53 -8.08
CA SER A 260 26.61 -17.87 -7.69
C SER A 260 25.59 -18.92 -8.10
N THR A 261 26.09 -20.14 -8.34
CA THR A 261 25.29 -21.34 -8.63
C THR A 261 25.79 -22.51 -7.79
N ASP A 262 24.94 -23.50 -7.57
CA ASP A 262 25.32 -24.78 -6.97
C ASP A 262 25.98 -25.71 -7.99
N GLN A 263 26.30 -26.95 -7.57
CA GLN A 263 26.98 -27.93 -8.42
C GLN A 263 26.14 -28.40 -9.63
N SER A 264 24.81 -28.27 -9.57
CA SER A 264 23.90 -28.59 -10.67
C SER A 264 23.62 -27.39 -11.58
N GLY A 265 24.22 -26.25 -11.28
CA GLY A 265 23.95 -24.98 -11.94
C GLY A 265 22.64 -24.34 -11.46
N GLY A 266 22.12 -24.71 -10.30
CA GLY A 266 21.00 -24.02 -9.67
C GLY A 266 21.41 -22.64 -9.14
N ILE A 267 20.58 -21.63 -9.34
CA ILE A 267 20.88 -20.24 -8.96
C ILE A 267 20.84 -20.12 -7.43
N THR A 268 21.95 -19.72 -6.81
CA THR A 268 22.06 -19.50 -5.36
C THR A 268 22.26 -18.04 -4.98
N GLY A 269 22.65 -17.19 -5.96
CA GLY A 269 22.82 -15.76 -5.71
C GLY A 269 22.57 -14.94 -6.96
N VAL A 270 21.93 -13.79 -6.77
CA VAL A 270 21.62 -12.82 -7.83
C VAL A 270 21.89 -11.41 -7.31
N LYS A 271 22.36 -10.54 -8.20
CA LYS A 271 22.57 -9.13 -7.90
C LYS A 271 22.00 -8.26 -9.00
N VAL A 272 21.35 -7.16 -8.62
CA VAL A 272 20.96 -6.10 -9.55
C VAL A 272 22.22 -5.36 -9.99
N VAL A 273 22.49 -5.34 -11.29
CA VAL A 273 23.63 -4.63 -11.91
C VAL A 273 23.20 -3.21 -12.28
N ASN A 274 22.04 -3.10 -12.89
CA ASN A 274 21.42 -1.82 -13.19
C ASN A 274 19.95 -1.86 -12.74
N PRO A 275 19.55 -0.98 -11.81
CA PRO A 275 18.16 -0.97 -11.31
C PRO A 275 17.13 -0.55 -12.36
N GLY A 276 17.53 0.08 -13.45
CA GLY A 276 16.61 0.62 -14.43
C GLY A 276 15.66 1.68 -13.86
N GLN A 277 14.63 2.01 -14.60
CA GLN A 277 13.63 3.00 -14.21
C GLN A 277 12.28 2.79 -14.91
N GLY A 278 11.21 3.28 -14.30
CA GLY A 278 9.88 3.32 -14.91
C GLY A 278 9.12 1.99 -14.89
N TYR A 279 9.61 0.97 -14.19
CA TYR A 279 8.91 -0.32 -14.09
C TYR A 279 7.70 -0.22 -13.18
N THR A 280 6.56 -0.70 -13.66
CA THR A 280 5.41 -1.06 -12.83
C THR A 280 5.24 -2.57 -12.73
N PHE A 281 5.73 -3.29 -13.76
CA PHE A 281 5.93 -4.73 -13.74
C PHE A 281 7.25 -5.08 -14.42
N GLY A 282 7.80 -6.26 -14.08
CA GLY A 282 9.02 -6.76 -14.70
C GLY A 282 9.14 -8.27 -14.54
N GLN A 283 9.73 -8.90 -15.53
CA GLN A 283 10.06 -10.32 -15.52
C GLN A 283 11.48 -10.53 -16.03
N ILE A 284 12.10 -11.62 -15.64
CA ILE A 284 13.43 -12.00 -16.08
C ILE A 284 13.30 -13.27 -16.93
N ASN A 285 13.66 -13.16 -18.20
CA ASN A 285 13.67 -14.31 -19.08
C ASN A 285 15.07 -14.94 -19.07
N LEU A 286 15.18 -16.08 -18.41
CA LEU A 286 16.42 -16.85 -18.34
C LEU A 286 16.59 -17.65 -19.64
N SER A 287 17.44 -17.16 -20.54
CA SER A 287 17.67 -17.76 -21.87
C SER A 287 18.56 -19.01 -21.84
N THR A 288 19.17 -19.34 -20.71
CA THR A 288 20.01 -20.53 -20.51
C THR A 288 19.49 -21.31 -19.30
N GLY A 289 19.91 -22.56 -19.14
CA GLY A 289 19.43 -23.40 -18.03
C GLY A 289 17.98 -23.85 -18.18
N SER A 290 17.42 -24.41 -17.11
CA SER A 290 16.07 -24.94 -17.08
C SER A 290 15.39 -24.71 -15.72
N ASN A 291 14.08 -24.41 -15.74
CA ASN A 291 13.22 -24.33 -14.55
C ASN A 291 13.64 -23.30 -13.49
N GLY A 292 14.53 -22.34 -13.81
CA GLY A 292 14.84 -21.23 -12.94
C GLY A 292 13.75 -20.17 -13.02
N ILE A 293 13.36 -19.61 -11.87
CA ILE A 293 12.41 -18.51 -11.80
C ILE A 293 13.01 -17.43 -10.90
N LEU A 294 13.23 -16.27 -11.50
CA LEU A 294 13.70 -15.07 -10.80
C LEU A 294 12.61 -14.00 -10.82
N ARG A 295 12.39 -13.38 -9.68
CA ARG A 295 11.37 -12.35 -9.53
C ARG A 295 11.98 -11.01 -9.13
N PRO A 296 11.84 -9.97 -9.95
CA PRO A 296 12.30 -8.64 -9.61
C PRO A 296 11.39 -8.00 -8.56
N ILE A 297 11.99 -7.38 -7.55
CA ILE A 297 11.31 -6.53 -6.58
C ILE A 297 11.41 -5.10 -7.06
N ILE A 298 10.27 -4.54 -7.44
CA ILE A 298 10.17 -3.17 -7.97
C ILE A 298 9.88 -2.21 -6.82
N THR A 299 10.64 -1.12 -6.74
CA THR A 299 10.27 -0.03 -5.84
C THR A 299 9.04 0.66 -6.39
N GLY A 300 7.98 0.78 -5.60
CA GLY A 300 6.77 1.45 -6.04
C GLY A 300 7.06 2.82 -6.66
N LYS A 301 6.41 3.11 -7.78
CA LYS A 301 6.66 4.32 -8.60
C LYS A 301 6.35 5.61 -7.84
N GLU A 302 5.49 5.58 -6.83
CA GLU A 302 4.92 6.77 -6.21
C GLU A 302 4.85 6.69 -4.67
N GLY A 303 5.62 5.82 -4.02
CA GLY A 303 5.64 5.69 -2.55
C GLY A 303 4.37 5.04 -1.97
N LEU A 304 4.33 4.86 -0.64
CA LEU A 304 3.16 4.31 0.07
C LEU A 304 1.94 5.25 0.08
N GLY A 305 2.03 6.46 -0.42
CA GLY A 305 0.96 7.46 -0.32
C GLY A 305 0.13 7.64 -1.56
N GLN A 306 0.59 7.22 -2.73
CA GLN A 306 -0.09 7.60 -3.96
C GLN A 306 -0.82 6.46 -4.67
N LYS A 307 -0.42 5.21 -4.54
CA LYS A 307 -1.19 4.06 -5.04
C LYS A 307 -0.75 2.81 -4.31
N ILE A 308 -1.49 2.46 -3.28
CA ILE A 308 -1.53 1.09 -2.78
C ILE A 308 -2.47 0.34 -3.71
N GLY A 309 -1.94 -0.34 -4.67
CA GLY A 309 -2.75 -1.14 -5.56
C GLY A 309 -2.15 -1.27 -6.92
#